data_3c40bb5475f6c6a75617841551c65ccb
#
_entry.id   3c40bb5475f6c6a75617841551c65ccb
#
_cell.length_a   1.000
_cell.length_b   1.000
_cell.length_c   1.000
_cell.angle_alpha   90.00
_cell.angle_beta   90.00
_cell.angle_gamma   90.00
#
_symmetry.space_group_name_H-M   'P 1'
#
loop_
_entity.id
_entity.type
_entity.pdbx_description
1 polymer ?
#
loop_
_entity_poly.entity_id
_entity_poly.type
_entity_poly.pdbx_seq_one_letter_code
_entity_poly.pdbx_strand_id
1 'polypeptide(L)'
;TLKDPKTHQFKVFFAVQRIGTKETIPVDNGSRGGLVANIDLETGVLSEARCLHNRNVYKVHPDSGAPIEGVQVPGWQKLKEDMLVLADKLPYMHFIAWDILITEEGHCIIEANTSSGVNIIQLWGGQRHKELGDFYRYHGVIK
;
A
#
# COMPACT_ATOMS: atom_id res chain seq x y z
N THR A 1 -3.33 6.80 2.34
CA THR A 1 -4.48 7.71 2.08
C THR A 1 -4.04 8.98 1.40
N LEU A 2 -4.90 9.56 0.60
CA LEU A 2 -4.71 10.90 0.07
C LEU A 2 -6.00 11.73 0.16
N LYS A 3 -5.84 13.06 0.27
CA LYS A 3 -6.95 14.00 0.24
C LYS A 3 -7.26 14.35 -1.21
N ASP A 4 -8.47 14.01 -1.67
CA ASP A 4 -8.89 14.26 -3.04
C ASP A 4 -8.94 15.78 -3.31
N PRO A 5 -8.23 16.29 -4.33
CA PRO A 5 -8.19 17.72 -4.61
C PRO A 5 -9.55 18.35 -4.98
N LYS A 6 -10.49 17.55 -5.47
CA LYS A 6 -11.80 18.01 -5.94
C LYS A 6 -12.84 18.00 -4.82
N THR A 7 -12.87 16.91 -4.04
CA THR A 7 -13.88 16.74 -3.00
C THR A 7 -13.40 17.19 -1.63
N HIS A 8 -12.08 17.35 -1.45
CA HIS A 8 -11.40 17.62 -0.18
C HIS A 8 -11.62 16.54 0.89
N GLN A 9 -12.06 15.35 0.49
CA GLN A 9 -12.23 14.21 1.37
C GLN A 9 -11.03 13.26 1.26
N PHE A 10 -10.68 12.59 2.34
CA PHE A 10 -9.68 11.54 2.31
C PHE A 10 -10.24 10.27 1.68
N LYS A 11 -9.37 9.56 0.97
CA LYS A 11 -9.66 8.24 0.43
C LYS A 11 -8.43 7.33 0.53
N VAL A 12 -8.66 6.04 0.69
CA VAL A 12 -7.64 5.02 0.44
C VAL A 12 -7.55 4.87 -1.08
N PHE A 13 -6.43 5.24 -1.67
CA PHE A 13 -6.25 5.21 -3.13
C PHE A 13 -5.35 4.07 -3.59
N PHE A 14 -4.58 3.50 -2.67
CA PHE A 14 -3.68 2.37 -2.95
C PHE A 14 -3.38 1.62 -1.65
N ALA A 15 -3.23 0.30 -1.75
CA ALA A 15 -2.81 -0.52 -0.62
C ALA A 15 -2.00 -1.72 -1.10
N VAL A 16 -1.03 -2.13 -0.30
CA VAL A 16 -0.17 -3.28 -0.59
C VAL A 16 0.08 -4.09 0.67
N GLN A 17 0.28 -5.40 0.48
CA GLN A 17 0.85 -6.30 1.46
C GLN A 17 2.34 -6.44 1.18
N ARG A 18 3.17 -6.10 2.17
CA ARG A 18 4.62 -6.38 2.14
C ARG A 18 4.86 -7.80 2.64
N ILE A 19 5.76 -8.51 2.00
CA ILE A 19 6.04 -9.93 2.27
C ILE A 19 7.56 -10.11 2.27
N GLY A 20 8.10 -10.55 3.41
CA GLY A 20 9.52 -10.87 3.55
C GLY A 20 9.85 -12.20 2.89
N THR A 21 11.13 -12.40 2.56
CA THR A 21 11.69 -13.66 2.07
C THR A 21 12.93 -14.00 2.87
N LYS A 22 13.47 -15.23 2.72
CA LYS A 22 14.74 -15.60 3.37
C LYS A 22 15.90 -14.65 3.04
N GLU A 23 15.87 -14.07 1.83
CA GLU A 23 16.90 -13.13 1.39
C GLU A 23 16.78 -11.77 2.07
N THR A 24 15.61 -11.43 2.60
CA THR A 24 15.34 -10.10 3.18
C THR A 24 15.33 -10.08 4.71
N ILE A 25 15.37 -11.23 5.37
CA ILE A 25 15.41 -11.30 6.84
C ILE A 25 16.51 -10.39 7.41
N PRO A 26 16.22 -9.62 8.48
CA PRO A 26 15.02 -9.62 9.32
C PRO A 26 13.94 -8.62 8.88
N VAL A 27 14.04 -8.00 7.71
CA VAL A 27 13.10 -6.99 7.24
C VAL A 27 12.34 -7.45 5.99
N ASP A 28 11.12 -6.96 5.81
CA ASP A 28 10.26 -7.19 4.64
C ASP A 28 10.35 -6.08 3.59
N ASN A 29 11.40 -5.27 3.64
CA ASN A 29 11.48 -4.02 2.89
C ASN A 29 11.59 -4.28 1.38
N GLY A 30 10.65 -3.75 0.60
CA GLY A 30 10.65 -3.84 -0.86
C GLY A 30 11.93 -3.31 -1.51
N SER A 31 12.55 -2.27 -0.92
CA SER A 31 13.84 -1.71 -1.37
C SER A 31 15.03 -2.65 -1.14
N ARG A 32 14.86 -3.74 -0.41
CA ARG A 32 15.88 -4.77 -0.16
C ARG A 32 15.54 -6.12 -0.81
N GLY A 33 14.59 -6.15 -1.73
CA GLY A 33 14.19 -7.35 -2.45
C GLY A 33 12.96 -8.07 -1.86
N GLY A 34 12.29 -7.50 -0.87
CA GLY A 34 11.00 -7.99 -0.38
C GLY A 34 9.93 -7.98 -1.46
N LEU A 35 8.96 -8.85 -1.33
CA LEU A 35 7.83 -8.95 -2.24
C LEU A 35 6.71 -8.00 -1.82
N VAL A 36 5.94 -7.54 -2.79
CA VAL A 36 4.80 -6.66 -2.58
C VAL A 36 3.62 -7.17 -3.40
N ALA A 37 2.49 -7.44 -2.77
CA ALA A 37 1.22 -7.76 -3.43
C ALA A 37 0.28 -6.55 -3.34
N ASN A 38 -0.41 -6.22 -4.44
CA ASN A 38 -1.46 -5.19 -4.40
C ASN A 38 -2.69 -5.76 -3.67
N ILE A 39 -3.36 -4.89 -2.92
CA ILE A 39 -4.62 -5.22 -2.26
C ILE A 39 -5.74 -4.57 -3.07
N ASP A 40 -6.71 -5.36 -3.53
CA ASP A 40 -7.92 -4.82 -4.12
C ASP A 40 -8.69 -4.00 -3.09
N LEU A 41 -8.94 -2.74 -3.39
CA LEU A 41 -9.49 -1.79 -2.41
C LEU A 41 -10.95 -2.07 -2.03
N GLU A 42 -11.70 -2.79 -2.85
CA GLU A 42 -13.09 -3.15 -2.54
C GLU A 42 -13.16 -4.42 -1.71
N THR A 43 -12.44 -5.44 -2.15
CA THR A 43 -12.54 -6.78 -1.57
C THR A 43 -11.49 -7.07 -0.50
N GLY A 44 -10.32 -6.44 -0.56
CA GLY A 44 -9.18 -6.76 0.30
C GLY A 44 -8.40 -8.00 -0.15
N VAL A 45 -8.63 -8.49 -1.37
CA VAL A 45 -7.95 -9.67 -1.92
C VAL A 45 -6.60 -9.26 -2.49
N LEU A 46 -5.58 -10.08 -2.24
CA LEU A 46 -4.23 -9.89 -2.77
C LEU A 46 -4.13 -10.28 -4.24
N SER A 47 -3.44 -9.47 -5.02
CA SER A 47 -2.93 -9.84 -6.35
C SER A 47 -1.72 -10.77 -6.22
N GLU A 48 -1.18 -11.21 -7.36
CA GLU A 48 0.20 -11.74 -7.39
C GLU A 48 1.19 -10.72 -6.79
N ALA A 49 2.24 -11.21 -6.12
CA ALA A 49 3.29 -10.36 -5.60
C ALA A 49 4.36 -10.05 -6.65
N ARG A 50 5.01 -8.91 -6.52
CA ARG A 50 6.10 -8.41 -7.36
C ARG A 50 7.27 -7.96 -6.50
N CYS A 51 8.46 -7.97 -7.10
CA CYS A 51 9.68 -7.46 -6.47
C CYS A 51 10.14 -6.19 -7.18
N LEU A 52 10.62 -5.20 -6.43
CA LEU A 52 11.20 -3.97 -7.00
C LEU A 52 12.51 -4.20 -7.76
N HIS A 53 13.25 -5.26 -7.42
CA HIS A 53 14.59 -5.52 -7.95
C HIS A 53 14.61 -6.41 -9.18
N ASN A 54 13.54 -7.14 -9.43
CA ASN A 54 13.42 -8.00 -10.60
C ASN A 54 12.01 -7.90 -11.19
N ARG A 55 11.77 -8.57 -12.32
CA ARG A 55 10.47 -8.58 -12.98
C ARG A 55 9.65 -9.84 -12.68
N ASN A 56 10.08 -10.63 -11.70
CA ASN A 56 9.40 -11.87 -11.36
C ASN A 56 8.06 -11.59 -10.70
N VAL A 57 7.12 -12.48 -10.97
CA VAL A 57 5.78 -12.48 -10.43
C VAL A 57 5.61 -13.73 -9.56
N TYR A 58 5.04 -13.57 -8.39
CA TYR A 58 4.93 -14.64 -7.39
C TYR A 58 3.45 -14.80 -6.99
N LYS A 59 2.85 -15.92 -7.38
CA LYS A 59 1.50 -16.30 -6.93
C LYS A 59 1.51 -17.02 -5.60
N VAL A 60 2.66 -17.62 -5.28
CA VAL A 60 2.94 -18.30 -4.02
C VAL A 60 4.25 -17.77 -3.43
N HIS A 61 4.39 -17.86 -2.13
CA HIS A 61 5.61 -17.44 -1.44
C HIS A 61 6.79 -18.34 -1.82
N PRO A 62 7.93 -17.78 -2.28
CA PRO A 62 9.02 -18.58 -2.84
C PRO A 62 9.67 -19.55 -1.84
N ASP A 63 9.67 -19.23 -0.56
CA ASP A 63 10.33 -20.05 0.46
C ASP A 63 9.40 -21.08 1.10
N SER A 64 8.13 -20.74 1.30
CA SER A 64 7.17 -21.58 2.03
C SER A 64 6.15 -22.27 1.13
N GLY A 65 5.96 -21.80 -0.11
CA GLY A 65 4.88 -22.25 -1.00
C GLY A 65 3.48 -21.80 -0.58
N ALA A 66 3.36 -20.99 0.47
CA ALA A 66 2.07 -20.48 0.90
C ALA A 66 1.42 -19.60 -0.19
N PRO A 67 0.10 -19.64 -0.38
CA PRO A 67 -0.58 -18.82 -1.38
C PRO A 67 -0.42 -17.32 -1.06
N ILE A 68 -0.29 -16.51 -2.10
CA ILE A 68 -0.32 -15.04 -2.05
C ILE A 68 -1.53 -14.52 -2.82
N GLU A 69 -1.57 -14.83 -4.13
CA GLU A 69 -2.69 -14.41 -4.99
C GLU A 69 -4.00 -15.01 -4.49
N GLY A 70 -5.02 -14.18 -4.38
CA GLY A 70 -6.35 -14.59 -3.92
C GLY A 70 -6.53 -14.64 -2.41
N VAL A 71 -5.49 -14.39 -1.62
CA VAL A 71 -5.60 -14.35 -0.16
C VAL A 71 -6.33 -13.08 0.29
N GLN A 72 -7.28 -13.24 1.20
CA GLN A 72 -8.06 -12.15 1.78
C GLN A 72 -7.32 -11.53 2.97
N VAL A 73 -7.13 -10.21 2.96
CA VAL A 73 -6.64 -9.47 4.13
C VAL A 73 -7.71 -9.47 5.22
N PRO A 74 -7.42 -10.01 6.42
CA PRO A 74 -8.38 -10.02 7.52
C PRO A 74 -8.79 -8.60 7.93
N GLY A 75 -10.08 -8.41 8.20
CA GLY A 75 -10.60 -7.13 8.70
C GLY A 75 -10.48 -5.94 7.76
N TRP A 76 -10.29 -6.17 6.45
CA TRP A 76 -9.98 -5.15 5.45
C TRP A 76 -10.92 -3.93 5.48
N GLN A 77 -12.23 -4.14 5.54
CA GLN A 77 -13.20 -3.02 5.53
C GLN A 77 -13.04 -2.14 6.77
N LYS A 78 -12.93 -2.76 7.95
CA LYS A 78 -12.72 -2.04 9.21
C LYS A 78 -11.40 -1.27 9.19
N LEU A 79 -10.34 -1.88 8.66
CA LEU A 79 -9.04 -1.24 8.49
C LEU A 79 -9.15 0.03 7.62
N LYS A 80 -9.81 -0.04 6.47
CA LYS A 80 -10.04 1.14 5.60
C LYS A 80 -10.78 2.26 6.33
N GLU A 81 -11.86 1.92 7.01
CA GLU A 81 -12.66 2.88 7.78
C GLU A 81 -11.81 3.58 8.84
N ASP A 82 -11.03 2.83 9.61
CA ASP A 82 -10.18 3.38 10.65
C ASP A 82 -9.09 4.29 10.10
N MET A 83 -8.48 3.93 8.95
CA MET A 83 -7.49 4.80 8.29
C MET A 83 -8.09 6.11 7.80
N LEU A 84 -9.32 6.10 7.31
CA LEU A 84 -10.01 7.34 6.90
C LEU A 84 -10.36 8.21 8.09
N VAL A 85 -10.87 7.64 9.17
CA VAL A 85 -11.14 8.35 10.43
C VAL A 85 -9.87 8.99 10.99
N LEU A 86 -8.73 8.29 10.93
CA LEU A 86 -7.46 8.82 11.40
C LEU A 86 -6.90 9.91 10.47
N ALA A 87 -7.02 9.75 9.16
CA ALA A 87 -6.61 10.77 8.20
C ALA A 87 -7.38 12.07 8.37
N ASP A 88 -8.68 12.00 8.65
CA ASP A 88 -9.51 13.18 8.95
C ASP A 88 -9.07 13.94 10.21
N LYS A 89 -8.47 13.24 11.18
CA LYS A 89 -7.87 13.89 12.37
C LYS A 89 -6.54 14.59 12.08
N LEU A 90 -5.97 14.37 10.90
CA LEU A 90 -4.70 14.95 10.44
C LEU A 90 -4.90 15.80 9.18
N PRO A 91 -5.75 16.83 9.20
CA PRO A 91 -6.24 17.53 8.01
C PRO A 91 -5.16 18.25 7.21
N TYR A 92 -3.99 18.48 7.80
CA TYR A 92 -2.84 19.12 7.15
C TYR A 92 -1.94 18.13 6.38
N MET A 93 -2.11 16.83 6.61
CA MET A 93 -1.33 15.78 5.96
C MET A 93 -2.10 15.23 4.75
N HIS A 94 -2.03 15.91 3.63
CA HIS A 94 -2.82 15.59 2.44
C HIS A 94 -2.46 14.25 1.77
N PHE A 95 -1.29 13.71 2.07
CA PHE A 95 -0.84 12.37 1.63
C PHE A 95 -0.19 11.67 2.81
N ILE A 96 -0.70 10.49 3.18
CA ILE A 96 -0.18 9.70 4.30
C ILE A 96 -0.01 8.25 3.84
N ALA A 97 1.20 7.75 3.94
CA ALA A 97 1.48 6.32 3.84
C ALA A 97 1.51 5.72 5.26
N TRP A 98 0.69 4.72 5.47
CA TRP A 98 0.52 4.03 6.74
C TRP A 98 1.25 2.69 6.69
N ASP A 99 2.13 2.44 7.62
CA ASP A 99 2.67 1.11 7.87
C ASP A 99 1.85 0.44 8.97
N ILE A 100 1.20 -0.68 8.62
CA ILE A 100 0.18 -1.33 9.44
C ILE A 100 0.51 -2.80 9.61
N LEU A 101 0.45 -3.29 10.82
CA LEU A 101 0.54 -4.70 11.16
C LEU A 101 -0.86 -5.28 11.37
N ILE A 102 -1.19 -6.34 10.65
CA ILE A 102 -2.40 -7.14 10.90
C ILE A 102 -2.10 -8.16 11.98
N THR A 103 -2.96 -8.25 12.98
CA THR A 103 -2.85 -9.17 14.10
C THR A 103 -4.12 -10.03 14.21
N GLU A 104 -4.11 -11.04 15.06
CA GLU A 104 -5.30 -11.86 15.35
C GLU A 104 -6.42 -11.04 16.01
N GLU A 105 -6.07 -10.00 16.76
CA GLU A 105 -7.01 -9.12 17.46
C GLU A 105 -7.46 -7.91 16.62
N GLY A 106 -6.90 -7.72 15.42
CA GLY A 106 -7.22 -6.58 14.55
C GLY A 106 -6.00 -6.03 13.82
N HIS A 107 -5.74 -4.73 13.96
CA HIS A 107 -4.59 -4.09 13.32
C HIS A 107 -3.92 -3.06 14.26
N CYS A 108 -2.63 -2.85 14.02
CA CYS A 108 -1.82 -1.88 14.74
C CYS A 108 -1.08 -0.98 13.75
N ILE A 109 -1.12 0.34 13.96
CA ILE A 109 -0.34 1.28 13.17
C ILE A 109 1.07 1.32 13.73
N ILE A 110 2.04 1.02 12.88
CA ILE A 110 3.46 1.09 13.21
C ILE A 110 3.99 2.49 12.94
N GLU A 111 3.64 3.06 11.78
CA GLU A 111 4.20 4.32 11.31
C GLU A 111 3.25 5.03 10.35
N ALA A 112 3.33 6.38 10.33
CA ALA A 112 2.65 7.23 9.38
C ALA A 112 3.65 8.19 8.72
N ASN A 113 3.79 8.13 7.40
CA ASN A 113 4.78 8.88 6.63
C ASN A 113 4.11 9.84 5.64
N THR A 114 4.58 11.09 5.60
CA THR A 114 4.10 12.12 4.66
C THR A 114 4.99 12.30 3.42
N SER A 115 6.17 11.71 3.42
CA SER A 115 7.18 11.84 2.36
C SER A 115 7.58 10.50 1.74
N SER A 116 6.67 9.55 1.71
CA SER A 116 6.94 8.19 1.21
C SER A 116 7.23 8.18 -0.29
N GLY A 117 8.21 7.36 -0.67
CA GLY A 117 8.48 7.05 -2.06
C GLY A 117 7.29 6.32 -2.72
N VAL A 118 7.05 6.61 -3.99
CA VAL A 118 5.93 6.05 -4.76
C VAL A 118 6.33 4.91 -5.69
N ASN A 119 7.54 4.36 -5.55
CA ASN A 119 8.05 3.29 -6.41
C ASN A 119 7.21 2.02 -6.33
N ILE A 120 6.80 1.64 -5.12
CA ILE A 120 5.93 0.47 -4.88
C ILE A 120 4.61 0.62 -5.63
N ILE A 121 3.98 1.78 -5.59
CA ILE A 121 2.70 2.05 -6.25
C ILE A 121 2.82 1.88 -7.77
N GLN A 122 4.00 2.18 -8.34
CA GLN A 122 4.24 2.12 -9.78
C GLN A 122 4.54 0.71 -10.31
N LEU A 123 4.66 -0.31 -9.45
CA LEU A 123 4.83 -1.71 -9.87
C LEU A 123 3.64 -2.21 -10.72
N TRP A 124 2.45 -1.65 -10.52
CA TRP A 124 1.22 -1.96 -11.28
C TRP A 124 0.89 -0.89 -12.33
N GLY A 125 1.91 -0.16 -12.78
CA GLY A 125 1.81 0.83 -13.85
C GLY A 125 1.99 2.27 -13.38
N GLY A 126 2.33 3.13 -14.34
CA GLY A 126 2.58 4.55 -14.09
C GLY A 126 1.36 5.27 -13.50
N GLN A 127 1.61 6.18 -12.58
CA GLN A 127 0.57 6.90 -11.85
C GLN A 127 0.29 8.32 -12.38
N ARG A 128 1.03 8.78 -13.41
CA ARG A 128 0.95 10.14 -13.93
C ARG A 128 -0.46 10.57 -14.36
N HIS A 129 -1.23 9.64 -14.92
CA HIS A 129 -2.59 9.88 -15.43
C HIS A 129 -3.69 9.25 -14.54
N LYS A 130 -3.35 8.98 -13.28
CA LYS A 130 -4.24 8.43 -12.27
C LYS A 130 -4.35 9.39 -11.08
N GLU A 131 -5.05 9.02 -10.04
CA GLU A 131 -5.32 9.83 -8.85
C GLU A 131 -4.09 10.45 -8.22
N LEU A 132 -2.99 9.70 -8.12
CA LEU A 132 -1.73 10.22 -7.58
C LEU A 132 -1.14 11.32 -8.47
N GLY A 133 -1.22 11.18 -9.79
CA GLY A 133 -0.79 12.21 -10.74
C GLY A 133 -1.66 13.47 -10.64
N ASP A 134 -2.96 13.33 -10.48
CA ASP A 134 -3.88 14.46 -10.27
C ASP A 134 -3.58 15.19 -8.97
N PHE A 135 -3.33 14.43 -7.90
CA PHE A 135 -2.90 14.98 -6.62
C PHE A 135 -1.61 15.79 -6.75
N TYR A 136 -0.58 15.24 -7.41
CA TYR A 136 0.69 15.94 -7.58
C TYR A 136 0.59 17.18 -8.49
N ARG A 137 -0.26 17.16 -9.53
CA ARG A 137 -0.53 18.34 -10.34
C ARG A 137 -1.21 19.44 -9.53
N TYR A 138 -2.20 19.09 -8.74
CA TYR A 138 -2.90 20.04 -7.87
C TYR A 138 -1.94 20.74 -6.90
N HIS A 139 -0.98 20.01 -6.35
CA HIS A 139 0.04 20.54 -5.44
C HIS A 139 1.26 21.15 -6.15
N GLY A 140 1.25 21.24 -7.48
CA GLY A 140 2.33 21.86 -8.27
C GLY A 140 3.64 21.07 -8.29
N VAL A 141 3.62 19.77 -7.93
CA VAL A 141 4.80 18.89 -7.90
C VAL A 141 5.18 18.44 -9.30
N ILE A 142 4.19 18.21 -10.15
CA ILE A 142 4.37 17.84 -11.57
C ILE A 142 3.47 18.70 -12.47
N LYS A 143 3.86 18.81 -13.77
CA LYS A 143 3.08 19.49 -14.81
C LYS A 143 2.10 18.52 -15.49
#